data_569e55e99134fe65e2a13747c03fbfc3
#
_entry.id   569e55e99134fe65e2a13747c03fbfc3
#
_cell.length_a   1.000
_cell.length_b   1.000
_cell.length_c   1.000
_cell.angle_alpha   90.00
_cell.angle_beta   90.00
_cell.angle_gamma   90.00
#
_symmetry.space_group_name_H-M   'P 1'
#
loop_
_entity.id
_entity.type
_entity.pdbx_description
1 polymer ?
#
loop_
_entity_poly.entity_id
_entity_poly.type
_entity_poly.pdbx_seq_one_letter_code
_entity_poly.pdbx_strand_id
1 'polypeptide(L)'
;MLGGVVDGGCPRRIYWNRYRMSVTKHDYDNRFEYRDLYSGLIRLHILHHAVEGPIFGLEMAEELRRHGYRISLGTLYPLLHGLEKKGYLRSAEKRNRQSIRKVYRATPLGRKALDAMKGKVSELFGELNAGK
;
A
#
# COMPACT_ATOMS: atom_id res chain seq x y z
N MET A 1 18.34 19.39 2.03
CA MET A 1 17.78 19.21 1.44
C MET A 1 17.41 18.81 1.03
N LEU A 2 17.86 18.53 1.66
CA LEU A 2 17.27 18.08 1.07
C LEU A 2 16.89 17.87 0.75
N GLY A 3 17.17 17.92 1.23
CA GLY A 3 16.60 17.75 0.77
C GLY A 3 16.12 17.52 0.73
N GLY A 4 16.19 17.62 1.14
CA GLY A 4 15.55 17.55 1.01
C GLY A 4 15.12 17.45 1.19
N VAL A 5 15.07 17.70 1.61
CA VAL A 5 14.39 17.68 1.54
C VAL A 5 13.93 17.80 1.73
N VAL A 6 13.92 18.07 2.18
CA VAL A 6 13.27 18.19 2.07
C VAL A 6 12.86 18.44 2.16
N ASP A 7 12.88 18.71 2.51
CA ASP A 7 12.28 18.86 2.29
C ASP A 7 11.60 19.17 2.15
N GLY A 8 11.46 19.43 2.48
CA GLY A 8 10.66 19.60 2.25
C GLY A 8 10.20 19.47 2.22
N GLY A 9 10.20 19.38 2.52
CA GLY A 9 9.78 19.04 2.48
C GLY A 9 9.84 18.54 2.66
N CYS A 10 10.13 18.32 2.97
CA CYS A 10 10.22 17.74 3.13
C CYS A 10 10.60 17.64 3.61
N PRO A 11 10.82 17.50 4.03
CA PRO A 11 11.26 17.22 4.35
C PRO A 11 11.62 16.65 4.51
N ARG A 12 11.87 16.34 4.94
CA ARG A 12 12.24 15.75 4.93
C ARG A 12 12.63 15.08 4.62
N ARG A 13 13.02 14.66 4.61
CA ARG A 13 13.38 14.13 4.07
C ARG A 13 13.28 13.35 3.85
N ILE A 14 13.10 12.71 3.53
CA ILE A 14 12.93 11.76 3.25
C ILE A 14 13.32 11.19 2.54
N TYR A 15 13.87 10.46 2.47
CA TYR A 15 14.00 9.81 1.82
C TYR A 15 14.28 8.91 1.73
N TRP A 16 14.56 8.45 1.81
CA TRP A 16 14.45 7.29 1.51
C TRP A 16 15.68 6.63 1.51
N ASN A 17 16.31 5.97 1.70
CA ASN A 17 17.21 5.37 1.66
C ASN A 17 17.71 4.97 1.05
N ARG A 18 18.15 5.12 0.54
CA ARG A 18 17.80 5.91 0.11
C ARG A 18 16.55 5.84 0.04
N TYR A 19 15.83 5.62 -0.17
CA TYR A 19 14.65 5.67 -0.05
C TYR A 19 14.11 5.01 1.12
N ARG A 20 14.97 4.70 2.11
CA ARG A 20 14.47 4.22 3.20
C ARG A 20 13.87 5.29 3.90
N MET A 21 12.61 5.39 3.99
CA MET A 21 12.02 6.37 4.75
C MET A 21 12.14 6.01 6.16
N SER A 22 12.77 6.81 6.94
CA SER A 22 12.74 6.54 8.32
C SER A 22 11.49 7.14 8.87
N VAL A 23 10.69 6.35 9.53
CA VAL A 23 9.42 6.81 10.05
C VAL A 23 9.66 7.46 11.41
N THR A 24 9.39 8.73 11.50
CA THR A 24 9.56 9.47 12.72
C THR A 24 8.21 9.61 13.42
N LYS A 25 8.26 10.09 14.63
CA LYS A 25 7.02 10.39 15.34
C LYS A 25 6.20 11.43 14.56
N HIS A 26 6.88 12.38 13.98
CA HIS A 26 6.22 13.41 13.20
C HIS A 26 5.47 12.79 12.02
N ASP A 27 6.06 11.78 11.40
CA ASP A 27 5.40 11.11 10.29
C ASP A 27 4.12 10.43 10.74
N TYR A 28 4.12 9.86 11.94
CA TYR A 28 2.89 9.28 12.46
C TYR A 28 1.83 10.33 12.65
N ASP A 29 2.23 11.44 13.21
CA ASP A 29 1.26 12.49 13.52
C ASP A 29 0.66 13.08 12.25
N ASN A 30 1.42 13.05 11.17
CA ASN A 30 0.97 13.63 9.92
C ASN A 30 0.25 12.67 9.01
N ARG A 31 0.05 11.42 9.44
CA ARG A 31 -0.55 10.45 8.55
C ARG A 31 -1.96 10.84 8.09
N PHE A 32 -2.66 11.64 8.88
CA PHE A 32 -3.99 12.08 8.47
C PHE A 32 -3.91 13.13 7.36
N GLU A 33 -2.85 13.91 7.36
CA GLU A 33 -2.67 14.91 6.33
C GLU A 33 -2.50 14.31 4.95
N TYR A 34 -1.86 13.16 4.89
CA TYR A 34 -1.55 12.53 3.62
C TYR A 34 -2.37 11.26 3.40
N ARG A 35 -3.46 11.14 4.13
CA ARG A 35 -4.24 9.91 4.12
C ARG A 35 -4.71 9.54 2.71
N ASP A 36 -5.18 10.49 1.96
CA ASP A 36 -5.69 10.19 0.62
C ASP A 36 -4.61 9.66 -0.28
N LEU A 37 -3.42 10.22 -0.21
CA LEU A 37 -2.32 9.78 -1.04
C LEU A 37 -1.84 8.41 -0.60
N TYR A 38 -1.66 8.21 0.70
CA TYR A 38 -1.26 6.90 1.21
C TYR A 38 -2.28 5.83 0.89
N SER A 39 -3.55 6.19 0.94
CA SER A 39 -4.62 5.24 0.69
C SER A 39 -4.53 4.65 -0.71
N GLY A 40 -4.22 5.47 -1.70
CA GLY A 40 -4.04 4.99 -3.05
C GLY A 40 -2.85 4.04 -3.18
N LEU A 41 -1.72 4.43 -2.58
CA LEU A 41 -0.53 3.59 -2.62
C LEU A 41 -0.76 2.27 -1.90
N ILE A 42 -1.42 2.30 -0.76
CA ILE A 42 -1.70 1.10 0.00
C ILE A 42 -2.59 0.15 -0.80
N ARG A 43 -3.60 0.68 -1.46
CA ARG A 43 -4.46 -0.17 -2.28
C ARG A 43 -3.69 -0.83 -3.41
N LEU A 44 -2.74 -0.13 -4.01
CA LEU A 44 -1.92 -0.73 -5.04
C LEU A 44 -1.01 -1.81 -4.49
N HIS A 45 -0.45 -1.61 -3.30
CA HIS A 45 0.33 -2.65 -2.64
C HIS A 45 -0.50 -3.89 -2.40
N ILE A 46 -1.70 -3.71 -1.87
CA ILE A 46 -2.59 -4.84 -1.61
C ILE A 46 -2.88 -5.59 -2.91
N LEU A 47 -3.23 -4.87 -3.94
CA LEU A 47 -3.58 -5.50 -5.20
C LEU A 47 -2.39 -6.24 -5.81
N HIS A 48 -1.21 -5.64 -5.73
CA HIS A 48 0.00 -6.27 -6.21
C HIS A 48 0.23 -7.62 -5.54
N HIS A 49 0.15 -7.65 -4.22
CA HIS A 49 0.39 -8.90 -3.49
C HIS A 49 -0.71 -9.92 -3.76
N ALA A 50 -1.95 -9.46 -3.93
CA ALA A 50 -3.05 -10.37 -4.21
C ALA A 50 -2.92 -11.00 -5.59
N VAL A 51 -2.30 -10.30 -6.53
CA VAL A 51 -2.04 -10.86 -7.85
C VAL A 51 -0.97 -11.94 -7.77
N GLU A 52 0.02 -11.76 -6.89
CA GLU A 52 1.08 -12.74 -6.75
C GLU A 52 0.65 -13.99 -6.01
N GLY A 53 -0.37 -13.90 -5.18
CA GLY A 53 -0.86 -15.06 -4.44
C GLY A 53 -1.93 -14.65 -3.46
N PRO A 54 -2.48 -15.63 -2.73
CA PRO A 54 -3.51 -15.30 -1.75
C PRO A 54 -2.95 -14.48 -0.62
N ILE A 55 -3.74 -13.56 -0.11
CA ILE A 55 -3.31 -12.72 1.00
C ILE A 55 -4.28 -12.87 2.16
N PHE A 56 -3.72 -12.73 3.35
CA PHE A 56 -4.48 -12.73 4.59
C PHE A 56 -4.28 -11.39 5.27
N GLY A 57 -5.27 -10.96 6.04
CA GLY A 57 -5.23 -9.63 6.62
C GLY A 57 -4.00 -9.36 7.48
N LEU A 58 -3.69 -10.29 8.40
CA LEU A 58 -2.55 -10.07 9.30
C LEU A 58 -1.24 -9.99 8.54
N GLU A 59 -1.02 -10.92 7.62
CA GLU A 59 0.21 -10.92 6.86
C GLU A 59 0.32 -9.69 5.97
N MET A 60 -0.81 -9.23 5.45
CA MET A 60 -0.79 -8.04 4.62
C MET A 60 -0.46 -6.79 5.46
N ALA A 61 -0.99 -6.73 6.68
CA ALA A 61 -0.66 -5.62 7.56
C ALA A 61 0.84 -5.61 7.88
N GLU A 62 1.41 -6.79 8.10
CA GLU A 62 2.85 -6.90 8.32
C GLU A 62 3.65 -6.43 7.12
N GLU A 63 3.20 -6.84 5.95
CA GLU A 63 3.89 -6.47 4.72
C GLU A 63 3.86 -4.95 4.52
N LEU A 64 2.71 -4.34 4.75
CA LEU A 64 2.60 -2.90 4.62
C LEU A 64 3.49 -2.18 5.64
N ARG A 65 3.59 -2.75 6.84
CA ARG A 65 4.46 -2.17 7.85
C ARG A 65 5.91 -2.20 7.40
N ARG A 66 6.33 -3.25 6.73
CA ARG A 66 7.69 -3.33 6.22
C ARG A 66 7.98 -2.25 5.19
N HIS A 67 6.95 -1.79 4.51
CA HIS A 67 7.10 -0.69 3.54
C HIS A 67 6.89 0.67 4.18
N GLY A 68 6.75 0.72 5.49
CA GLY A 68 6.65 2.00 6.19
C GLY A 68 5.23 2.49 6.42
N TYR A 69 4.23 1.72 6.02
CA TYR A 69 2.85 2.13 6.25
C TYR A 69 2.39 1.64 7.62
N ARG A 70 1.86 2.57 8.40
CA ARG A 70 1.35 2.23 9.72
C ARG A 70 -0.16 2.13 9.63
N ILE A 71 -0.64 0.93 9.49
CA ILE A 71 -2.06 0.72 9.26
C ILE A 71 -2.54 -0.35 10.24
N SER A 72 -3.65 -0.06 10.89
CA SER A 72 -4.26 -1.03 11.79
C SER A 72 -5.16 -1.95 11.01
N LEU A 73 -5.50 -3.08 11.62
CA LEU A 73 -6.46 -3.98 10.99
C LEU A 73 -7.82 -3.32 10.83
N GLY A 74 -8.17 -2.41 11.76
CA GLY A 74 -9.42 -1.68 11.64
C GLY A 74 -9.48 -0.79 10.42
N THR A 75 -8.33 -0.39 9.88
CA THR A 75 -8.27 0.37 8.65
C THR A 75 -8.09 -0.54 7.44
N LEU A 76 -7.31 -1.61 7.61
CA LEU A 76 -7.00 -2.49 6.51
C LEU A 76 -8.22 -3.24 5.99
N TYR A 77 -9.04 -3.79 6.90
CA TYR A 77 -10.18 -4.59 6.46
C TYR A 77 -11.19 -3.79 5.63
N PRO A 78 -11.52 -2.54 5.99
CA PRO A 78 -12.36 -1.76 5.09
C PRO A 78 -11.77 -1.56 3.70
N LEU A 79 -10.44 -1.44 3.61
CA LEU A 79 -9.81 -1.33 2.29
C LEU A 79 -9.96 -2.62 1.50
N LEU A 80 -9.75 -3.76 2.16
CA LEU A 80 -9.93 -5.05 1.51
C LEU A 80 -11.38 -5.23 1.05
N HIS A 81 -12.33 -4.90 1.90
CA HIS A 81 -13.73 -5.00 1.54
C HIS A 81 -14.08 -4.07 0.39
N GLY A 82 -13.52 -2.87 0.38
CA GLY A 82 -13.76 -1.94 -0.71
C GLY A 82 -13.24 -2.45 -2.03
N LEU A 83 -12.05 -3.05 -2.01
CA LEU A 83 -11.49 -3.63 -3.22
C LEU A 83 -12.30 -4.82 -3.70
N GLU A 84 -12.81 -5.61 -2.77
CA GLU A 84 -13.67 -6.73 -3.13
C GLU A 84 -14.99 -6.23 -3.70
N LYS A 85 -15.58 -5.22 -3.08
CA LYS A 85 -16.84 -4.69 -3.54
C LYS A 85 -16.74 -4.14 -4.95
N LYS A 86 -15.59 -3.59 -5.30
CA LYS A 86 -15.37 -3.09 -6.65
C LYS A 86 -15.00 -4.17 -7.64
N GLY A 87 -14.85 -5.39 -7.16
CA GLY A 87 -14.56 -6.52 -8.04
C GLY A 87 -13.11 -6.80 -8.28
N TYR A 88 -12.20 -6.10 -7.61
CA TYR A 88 -10.77 -6.32 -7.81
C TYR A 88 -10.26 -7.50 -7.02
N LEU A 89 -10.91 -7.83 -5.91
CA LEU A 89 -10.54 -8.95 -5.06
C LEU A 89 -11.73 -9.86 -4.87
N ARG A 90 -11.45 -11.10 -4.54
CA ARG A 90 -12.47 -12.06 -4.14
C ARG A 90 -11.99 -12.73 -2.86
N SER A 91 -12.87 -12.84 -1.88
CA SER A 91 -12.52 -13.49 -0.64
C SER A 91 -13.16 -14.85 -0.53
N ALA A 92 -12.54 -15.70 0.28
CA ALA A 92 -13.06 -17.00 0.63
C ALA A 92 -12.61 -17.30 2.04
N GLU A 93 -13.36 -18.18 2.70
CA GLU A 93 -12.96 -18.60 4.04
C GLU A 93 -12.07 -19.81 3.93
N LYS A 94 -11.00 -19.82 4.70
CA LYS A 94 -10.14 -20.98 4.80
C LYS A 94 -10.19 -21.48 6.22
N ARG A 95 -10.61 -22.72 6.39
CA ARG A 95 -10.75 -23.31 7.71
C ARG A 95 -9.57 -24.16 8.04
N ASN A 96 -9.15 -24.11 9.27
CA ASN A 96 -8.30 -25.14 9.80
C ASN A 96 -8.92 -25.59 11.11
N ARG A 97 -8.21 -26.42 11.87
CA ARG A 97 -8.79 -26.98 13.06
C ARG A 97 -9.26 -25.97 14.07
N GLN A 98 -8.59 -24.84 14.15
CA GLN A 98 -8.80 -23.94 15.26
C GLN A 98 -9.39 -22.60 14.87
N SER A 99 -9.43 -22.28 13.60
CA SER A 99 -9.86 -20.96 13.22
C SER A 99 -10.37 -20.95 11.79
N ILE A 100 -11.06 -19.87 11.48
CA ILE A 100 -11.51 -19.57 10.13
C ILE A 100 -10.79 -18.29 9.72
N ARG A 101 -10.13 -18.33 8.59
CA ARG A 101 -9.41 -17.16 8.10
C ARG A 101 -10.00 -16.78 6.75
N LYS A 102 -10.05 -15.49 6.52
CA LYS A 102 -10.46 -14.98 5.23
C LYS A 102 -9.25 -14.80 4.37
N VAL A 103 -9.30 -15.33 3.16
CA VAL A 103 -8.21 -15.19 2.20
C VAL A 103 -8.74 -14.41 1.01
N TYR A 104 -7.91 -13.51 0.50
CA TYR A 104 -8.28 -12.66 -0.63
C TYR A 104 -7.37 -12.96 -1.80
N ARG A 105 -7.95 -12.99 -3.00
CA ARG A 105 -7.20 -13.19 -4.22
C ARG A 105 -7.63 -12.15 -5.23
N ALA A 106 -6.74 -11.82 -6.14
CA ALA A 106 -7.08 -10.90 -7.21
C ALA A 106 -7.99 -11.60 -8.22
N THR A 107 -8.96 -10.85 -8.71
CA THR A 107 -9.81 -11.31 -9.80
C THR A 107 -9.15 -10.94 -11.13
N PRO A 108 -9.68 -11.48 -12.26
CA PRO A 108 -9.18 -11.01 -13.57
C PRO A 108 -9.30 -9.51 -13.72
N LEU A 109 -10.38 -8.91 -13.21
CA LEU A 109 -10.51 -7.46 -13.25
C LEU A 109 -9.43 -6.79 -12.40
N GLY A 110 -9.12 -7.36 -11.25
CA GLY A 110 -8.07 -6.81 -10.41
C GLY A 110 -6.71 -6.86 -11.09
N ARG A 111 -6.41 -7.97 -11.78
CA ARG A 111 -5.17 -8.08 -12.52
C ARG A 111 -5.07 -7.02 -13.60
N LYS A 112 -6.16 -6.84 -14.32
CA LYS A 112 -6.20 -5.86 -15.39
C LYS A 112 -6.02 -4.45 -14.84
N ALA A 113 -6.67 -4.17 -13.72
CA ALA A 113 -6.54 -2.86 -13.09
C ALA A 113 -5.10 -2.60 -12.64
N LEU A 114 -4.46 -3.61 -12.07
CA LEU A 114 -3.08 -3.43 -11.64
C LEU A 114 -2.16 -3.18 -12.84
N ASP A 115 -2.36 -3.91 -13.92
CA ASP A 115 -1.55 -3.70 -15.12
C ASP A 115 -1.69 -2.28 -15.64
N ALA A 116 -2.90 -1.76 -15.64
CA ALA A 116 -3.12 -0.38 -16.07
C ALA A 116 -2.41 0.60 -15.14
N MET A 117 -2.45 0.33 -13.86
CA MET A 117 -1.82 1.22 -12.89
C MET A 117 -0.30 1.16 -12.96
N LYS A 118 0.24 -0.02 -13.30
CA LYS A 118 1.69 -0.14 -13.44
C LYS A 118 2.26 0.87 -14.42
N GLY A 119 1.61 1.02 -15.55
CA GLY A 119 2.06 1.99 -16.52
C GLY A 119 2.03 3.40 -15.99
N LYS A 120 0.96 3.74 -15.28
CA LYS A 120 0.82 5.07 -14.71
C LYS A 120 1.85 5.33 -13.61
N VAL A 121 2.08 4.33 -12.78
CA VAL A 121 3.07 4.47 -11.72
C VAL A 121 4.46 4.64 -12.31
N SER A 122 4.78 3.86 -13.33
CA SER A 122 6.07 3.94 -13.97
C SER A 122 6.29 5.31 -14.60
N GLU A 123 5.29 5.82 -15.26
CA GLU A 123 5.38 7.13 -15.87
C GLU A 123 5.57 8.21 -14.81
N LEU A 124 4.81 8.15 -13.75
CA LEU A 124 4.91 9.13 -12.67
C LEU A 124 6.29 9.06 -12.01
N PHE A 125 6.77 7.86 -11.78
CA PHE A 125 8.08 7.67 -11.17
C PHE A 125 9.16 8.33 -12.03
N GLY A 126 9.07 8.11 -13.35
CA GLY A 126 10.02 8.73 -14.25
C GLY A 126 9.96 10.24 -14.19
N GLU A 127 8.77 10.78 -14.14
CA GLU A 127 8.60 12.23 -14.08
C GLU A 127 9.10 12.82 -12.77
N LEU A 128 8.79 12.15 -11.65
CA LEU A 128 9.24 12.61 -10.36
C LEU A 128 10.76 12.63 -10.26
N ASN A 129 11.43 11.79 -11.01
CA ASN A 129 12.89 11.70 -10.98
C ASN A 129 13.58 12.40 -12.13
N ALA A 130 12.83 13.00 -13.03
CA ALA A 130 13.41 13.56 -14.25
C ALA A 130 13.94 14.92 -13.91
N GLY A 131 14.14 15.67 -13.45
CA GLY A 131 14.73 16.95 -13.20
C GLY A 131 15.83 16.93 -12.19
N LYS A 132 16.33 15.76 -11.87
CA LYS A 132 17.37 15.62 -10.86
C LYS A 132 18.79 15.72 -11.39
#